data_bfd551ade23007775dc855b05b12f60d
#
_entry.id   bfd551ade23007775dc855b05b12f60d
#
_cell.length_a   1.000
_cell.length_b   1.000
_cell.length_c   1.000
_cell.angle_alpha   90.00
_cell.angle_beta   90.00
_cell.angle_gamma   90.00
#
_symmetry.space_group_name_H-M   'P 1'
#
loop_
_entity.id
_entity.type
_entity.pdbx_description
1 polymer ?
#
loop_
_entity_poly.entity_id
_entity_poly.type
_entity_poly.pdbx_seq_one_letter_code
_entity_poly.pdbx_strand_id
1 'polypeptide(L)'
;MNNVVALICSAALGALELARENGLSVPEEVAVVEVPCSGRVDEATVLRTLRKGARAVLVVGCLMGNCRFSTGNHEAHRNIDEAKHILRQLGLAPERVEIIEVSSIQYVKLVNAMNAMTEQAERLGPIRLMEGDR
;
A
#
# COMPACT_ATOMS: atom_id res chain seq x y z
N MET A 1 -17.40 -0.62 0.14
CA MET A 1 -16.24 -1.19 0.85
C MET A 1 -15.00 -1.08 -0.02
N ASN A 2 -13.91 -0.65 0.56
CA ASN A 2 -12.70 -0.42 -0.23
C ASN A 2 -11.88 -1.69 -0.34
N ASN A 3 -11.58 -2.10 -1.57
CA ASN A 3 -10.81 -3.31 -1.82
C ASN A 3 -9.33 -3.11 -1.55
N VAL A 4 -8.84 -1.88 -1.71
CA VAL A 4 -7.44 -1.53 -1.55
C VAL A 4 -7.29 -0.43 -0.51
N VAL A 5 -6.32 -0.59 0.37
CA VAL A 5 -5.93 0.48 1.29
C VAL A 5 -4.54 0.96 0.88
N ALA A 6 -4.41 2.25 0.62
CA ALA A 6 -3.13 2.87 0.30
C ALA A 6 -2.64 3.63 1.53
N LEU A 7 -1.55 3.17 2.10
CA LEU A 7 -0.91 3.80 3.26
C LEU A 7 0.19 4.71 2.72
N ILE A 8 -0.08 6.02 2.71
CA ILE A 8 0.79 7.00 2.05
C ILE A 8 1.51 7.85 3.09
N CYS A 9 2.83 7.94 2.98
CA CYS A 9 3.59 8.78 3.90
C CYS A 9 3.29 10.26 3.61
N SER A 10 3.41 11.09 4.65
CA SER A 10 3.12 12.52 4.55
C SER A 10 3.90 13.20 3.42
N ALA A 11 5.17 12.81 3.23
CA ALA A 11 6.01 13.41 2.21
C ALA A 11 5.53 13.09 0.78
N ALA A 12 4.80 12.01 0.59
CA ALA A 12 4.31 11.59 -0.73
C ALA A 12 2.91 12.11 -1.04
N LEU A 13 2.22 12.71 -0.07
CA LEU A 13 0.87 13.22 -0.28
C LEU A 13 0.77 14.30 -1.36
N GLY A 14 1.85 15.03 -1.58
CA GLY A 14 1.88 16.04 -2.65
C GLY A 14 1.58 15.45 -4.01
N ALA A 15 2.01 14.23 -4.26
CA ALA A 15 1.74 13.55 -5.53
C ALA A 15 0.23 13.31 -5.70
N LEU A 16 -0.45 12.96 -4.62
CA LEU A 16 -1.90 12.74 -4.68
C LEU A 16 -2.65 14.03 -4.99
N GLU A 17 -2.27 15.13 -4.35
CA GLU A 17 -2.89 16.43 -4.61
C GLU A 17 -2.64 16.87 -6.05
N LEU A 18 -1.41 16.69 -6.53
CA LEU A 18 -1.05 17.06 -7.89
C LEU A 18 -1.84 16.23 -8.90
N ALA A 19 -2.07 14.95 -8.62
CA ALA A 19 -2.90 14.11 -9.48
C ALA A 19 -4.30 14.69 -9.63
N ARG A 20 -4.91 15.07 -8.51
CA ARG A 20 -6.25 15.66 -8.51
C ARG A 20 -6.29 16.97 -9.27
N GLU A 21 -5.28 17.82 -9.11
CA GLU A 21 -5.18 19.08 -9.82
C GLU A 21 -5.04 18.90 -11.33
N ASN A 22 -4.48 17.78 -11.75
CA ASN A 22 -4.29 17.47 -13.17
C ASN A 22 -5.39 16.56 -13.73
N GLY A 23 -6.50 16.43 -13.01
CA GLY A 23 -7.67 15.72 -13.51
C GLY A 23 -7.59 14.19 -13.44
N LEU A 24 -6.58 13.64 -12.77
CA LEU A 24 -6.50 12.21 -12.59
C LEU A 24 -7.31 11.80 -11.36
N SER A 25 -8.10 10.75 -11.52
CA SER A 25 -8.95 10.27 -10.44
C SER A 25 -8.30 9.12 -9.70
N VAL A 26 -8.42 9.14 -8.38
CA VAL A 26 -8.07 7.99 -7.56
C VAL A 26 -9.20 6.97 -7.68
N PRO A 27 -8.90 5.69 -7.92
CA PRO A 27 -9.97 4.68 -7.98
C PRO A 27 -10.82 4.67 -6.72
N GLU A 28 -12.13 4.52 -6.88
CA GLU A 28 -13.07 4.53 -5.74
C GLU A 28 -12.79 3.40 -4.76
N GLU A 29 -12.25 2.30 -5.24
CA GLU A 29 -11.96 1.14 -4.41
C GLU A 29 -10.76 1.34 -3.49
N VAL A 30 -10.03 2.45 -3.64
CA VAL A 30 -8.85 2.72 -2.83
C VAL A 30 -9.18 3.68 -1.70
N ALA A 31 -8.97 3.22 -0.47
CA ALA A 31 -9.02 4.08 0.70
C ALA A 31 -7.61 4.60 0.95
N VAL A 32 -7.46 5.92 1.00
CA VAL A 32 -6.17 6.56 1.24
C VAL A 32 -6.04 6.87 2.71
N VAL A 33 -4.97 6.39 3.33
CA VAL A 33 -4.69 6.64 4.75
C VAL A 33 -3.29 7.25 4.85
N GLU A 34 -3.21 8.41 5.46
CA GLU A 34 -1.92 9.06 5.66
C GLU A 34 -1.18 8.44 6.85
N VAL A 35 0.11 8.19 6.67
CA VAL A 35 0.99 7.78 7.76
C VAL A 35 2.17 8.75 7.81
N PRO A 36 2.74 9.00 9.00
CA PRO A 36 3.86 9.96 9.10
C PRO A 36 5.08 9.53 8.28
N CYS A 37 5.35 8.24 8.24
CA CYS A 37 6.47 7.69 7.47
C CYS A 37 6.14 6.24 7.13
N SER A 38 6.47 5.83 5.90
CA SER A 38 6.24 4.46 5.48
C SER A 38 6.98 3.44 6.34
N GLY A 39 8.09 3.85 6.96
CA GLY A 39 8.84 2.98 7.88
C GLY A 39 8.08 2.62 9.13
N ARG A 40 6.99 3.32 9.44
CA ARG A 40 6.12 2.99 10.56
C ARG A 40 5.06 1.95 10.23
N VAL A 41 4.97 1.58 8.97
CA VAL A 41 4.03 0.56 8.54
C VAL A 41 4.72 -0.78 8.70
N ASP A 42 4.44 -1.46 9.80
CA ASP A 42 5.02 -2.76 10.06
C ASP A 42 4.14 -3.87 9.50
N GLU A 43 4.65 -5.10 9.55
CA GLU A 43 3.91 -6.26 9.03
C GLU A 43 2.60 -6.48 9.76
N ALA A 44 2.55 -6.16 11.06
CA ALA A 44 1.32 -6.32 11.83
C ALA A 44 0.24 -5.36 11.34
N THR A 45 0.60 -4.13 11.01
CA THR A 45 -0.35 -3.13 10.48
C THR A 45 -0.92 -3.61 9.15
N VAL A 46 -0.06 -4.11 8.26
CA VAL A 46 -0.48 -4.61 6.95
C VAL A 46 -1.43 -5.80 7.12
N LEU A 47 -1.05 -6.76 7.94
CA LEU A 47 -1.85 -7.97 8.14
C LEU A 47 -3.19 -7.64 8.79
N ARG A 48 -3.21 -6.69 9.73
CA ARG A 48 -4.45 -6.25 10.36
C ARG A 48 -5.38 -5.59 9.34
N THR A 49 -4.82 -4.79 8.45
CA THR A 49 -5.60 -4.13 7.40
C THR A 49 -6.25 -5.16 6.49
N LEU A 50 -5.51 -6.17 6.08
CA LEU A 50 -6.05 -7.27 5.27
C LEU A 50 -7.13 -8.04 6.04
N ARG A 51 -6.90 -8.27 7.31
CA ARG A 51 -7.86 -8.99 8.15
C ARG A 51 -9.19 -8.24 8.29
N LYS A 52 -9.14 -6.91 8.24
CA LYS A 52 -10.35 -6.09 8.35
C LYS A 52 -11.17 -6.03 7.06
N GLY A 53 -10.71 -6.66 6.00
CA GLY A 53 -11.48 -6.79 4.78
C GLY A 53 -10.84 -6.23 3.52
N ALA A 54 -9.70 -5.55 3.64
CA ALA A 54 -8.99 -5.10 2.45
C ALA A 54 -8.48 -6.32 1.68
N ARG A 55 -8.56 -6.26 0.36
CA ARG A 55 -8.04 -7.34 -0.48
C ARG A 55 -6.57 -7.15 -0.79
N ALA A 56 -6.11 -5.89 -0.75
CA ALA A 56 -4.72 -5.55 -1.03
C ALA A 56 -4.32 -4.28 -0.29
N VAL A 57 -3.04 -4.14 -0.02
CA VAL A 57 -2.48 -2.97 0.65
C VAL A 57 -1.32 -2.44 -0.20
N LEU A 58 -1.37 -1.15 -0.52
CA LEU A 58 -0.28 -0.46 -1.20
C LEU A 58 0.37 0.49 -0.21
N VAL A 59 1.66 0.33 0.03
CA VAL A 59 2.42 1.25 0.86
C VAL A 59 3.17 2.20 -0.04
N VAL A 60 2.99 3.51 0.17
CA VAL A 60 3.60 4.53 -0.66
C VAL A 60 4.54 5.36 0.20
N GLY A 61 5.83 5.24 -0.08
CA GLY A 61 6.86 6.02 0.60
C GLY A 61 7.43 7.12 -0.30
N CYS A 62 8.27 7.95 0.27
CA CYS A 62 9.00 8.94 -0.51
C CYS A 62 10.25 8.28 -1.11
N LEU A 63 10.80 8.89 -2.17
CA LEU A 63 11.99 8.36 -2.80
C LEU A 63 13.15 8.32 -1.81
N MET A 64 14.00 7.31 -1.94
CA MET A 64 15.22 7.21 -1.17
C MET A 64 16.05 8.48 -1.38
N GLY A 65 16.58 9.01 -0.30
CA GLY A 65 17.28 10.28 -0.33
C GLY A 65 16.38 11.48 -0.07
N ASN A 66 15.08 11.33 -0.27
CA ASN A 66 14.10 12.38 0.05
C ASN A 66 13.32 12.05 1.32
N CYS A 67 13.64 10.96 1.96
CA CYS A 67 12.92 10.54 3.15
C CYS A 67 13.30 11.46 4.33
N ARG A 68 12.26 12.00 4.98
CA ARG A 68 12.43 12.84 6.16
C ARG A 68 13.11 12.07 7.31
N PHE A 69 12.84 10.78 7.38
CA PHE A 69 13.43 9.88 8.37
C PHE A 69 14.39 8.98 7.62
N SER A 70 15.67 9.22 7.74
CA SER A 70 16.71 8.67 6.87
C SER A 70 16.67 7.17 6.61
N THR A 71 16.09 6.39 7.52
CA THR A 71 16.03 4.93 7.36
C THR A 71 14.62 4.41 7.06
N GLY A 72 13.63 5.32 6.96
CA GLY A 72 12.23 4.92 6.86
C GLY A 72 11.92 4.02 5.67
N ASN A 73 12.46 4.34 4.49
CA ASN A 73 12.20 3.53 3.29
C ASN A 73 12.82 2.14 3.39
N HIS A 74 14.00 2.03 3.97
CA HIS A 74 14.63 0.73 4.15
C HIS A 74 13.82 -0.15 5.10
N GLU A 75 13.34 0.45 6.20
CA GLU A 75 12.49 -0.26 7.15
C GLU A 75 11.17 -0.67 6.50
N ALA A 76 10.59 0.20 5.68
CA ALA A 76 9.35 -0.10 5.00
C ALA A 76 9.49 -1.32 4.09
N HIS A 77 10.55 -1.37 3.28
CA HIS A 77 10.80 -2.51 2.41
C HIS A 77 10.98 -3.79 3.19
N ARG A 78 11.72 -3.74 4.29
CA ARG A 78 11.93 -4.91 5.14
C ARG A 78 10.61 -5.38 5.74
N ASN A 79 9.79 -4.46 6.21
CA ASN A 79 8.50 -4.79 6.80
C ASN A 79 7.54 -5.41 5.78
N ILE A 80 7.56 -4.90 4.55
CA ILE A 80 6.72 -5.45 3.48
C ILE A 80 7.21 -6.84 3.07
N ASP A 81 8.52 -7.04 2.99
CA ASP A 81 9.06 -8.36 2.70
C ASP A 81 8.65 -9.37 3.76
N GLU A 82 8.65 -8.95 5.03
CA GLU A 82 8.21 -9.82 6.13
C GLU A 82 6.71 -10.12 6.01
N ALA A 83 5.91 -9.12 5.67
CA ALA A 83 4.47 -9.33 5.47
C ALA A 83 4.22 -10.33 4.33
N LYS A 84 4.94 -10.19 3.22
CA LYS A 84 4.82 -11.13 2.10
C LYS A 84 5.21 -12.55 2.51
N HIS A 85 6.24 -12.67 3.32
CA HIS A 85 6.68 -13.97 3.82
C HIS A 85 5.57 -14.64 4.64
N ILE A 86 4.95 -13.88 5.52
CA ILE A 86 3.85 -14.38 6.35
C ILE A 86 2.66 -14.78 5.48
N LEU A 87 2.32 -13.98 4.47
CA LEU A 87 1.24 -14.32 3.55
C LEU A 87 1.50 -15.65 2.85
N ARG A 88 2.73 -15.87 2.40
CA ARG A 88 3.09 -17.16 1.76
C ARG A 88 2.89 -18.30 2.70
N GLN A 89 3.27 -18.16 3.96
CA GLN A 89 3.10 -19.21 4.95
C GLN A 89 1.63 -19.52 5.22
N LEU A 90 0.76 -18.52 5.06
CA LEU A 90 -0.68 -18.69 5.23
C LEU A 90 -1.37 -19.19 3.97
N GLY A 91 -0.64 -19.39 2.89
CA GLY A 91 -1.22 -19.80 1.61
C GLY A 91 -1.90 -18.69 0.86
N LEU A 92 -1.60 -17.44 1.20
CA LEU A 92 -2.18 -16.27 0.55
C LEU A 92 -1.18 -15.67 -0.44
N ALA A 93 -1.70 -14.99 -1.46
CA ALA A 93 -0.87 -14.38 -2.49
C ALA A 93 -0.05 -13.22 -1.89
N PRO A 94 1.27 -13.24 -2.01
CA PRO A 94 2.10 -12.14 -1.50
C PRO A 94 1.88 -10.85 -2.28
N GLU A 95 1.37 -10.92 -3.50
CA GLU A 95 1.06 -9.75 -4.33
C GLU A 95 -0.06 -8.88 -3.75
N ARG A 96 -0.72 -9.33 -2.70
CA ARG A 96 -1.72 -8.51 -2.00
C ARG A 96 -1.10 -7.32 -1.30
N VAL A 97 0.22 -7.31 -1.14
CA VAL A 97 0.94 -6.23 -0.48
C VAL A 97 2.06 -5.78 -1.39
N GLU A 98 2.08 -4.49 -1.72
CA GLU A 98 3.16 -3.93 -2.53
C GLU A 98 3.61 -2.61 -1.93
N ILE A 99 4.82 -2.21 -2.29
CA ILE A 99 5.38 -0.95 -1.85
C ILE A 99 5.98 -0.23 -3.04
N ILE A 100 5.76 1.08 -3.11
CA ILE A 100 6.40 1.94 -4.10
C ILE A 100 6.92 3.18 -3.42
N GLU A 101 7.85 3.86 -4.08
CA GLU A 101 8.31 5.18 -3.64
C GLU A 101 8.01 6.19 -4.74
N VAL A 102 7.52 7.36 -4.34
CA VAL A 102 7.24 8.45 -5.27
C VAL A 102 7.75 9.76 -4.70
N SER A 103 8.19 10.67 -5.59
CA SER A 103 8.42 12.05 -5.19
C SER A 103 7.07 12.79 -5.23
N SER A 104 7.05 14.01 -4.71
CA SER A 104 5.82 14.81 -4.68
C SER A 104 5.30 15.18 -6.06
N ILE A 105 6.09 15.01 -7.11
CA ILE A 105 5.68 15.33 -8.49
C ILE A 105 5.40 14.08 -9.34
N GLN A 106 5.62 12.88 -8.81
CA GLN A 106 5.40 11.65 -9.57
C GLN A 106 3.95 11.15 -9.43
N TYR A 107 3.01 12.03 -9.74
CA TYR A 107 1.60 11.72 -9.56
C TYR A 107 1.08 10.66 -10.53
N VAL A 108 1.63 10.60 -11.75
CA VAL A 108 1.21 9.56 -12.70
C VAL A 108 1.62 8.18 -12.20
N LYS A 109 2.84 8.07 -11.67
CA LYS A 109 3.33 6.82 -11.10
C LYS A 109 2.43 6.35 -9.96
N LEU A 110 2.01 7.28 -9.11
CA LEU A 110 1.14 6.97 -7.97
C LEU A 110 -0.22 6.46 -8.43
N VAL A 111 -0.87 7.17 -9.34
CA VAL A 111 -2.20 6.77 -9.82
C VAL A 111 -2.14 5.44 -10.57
N ASN A 112 -1.10 5.23 -11.37
CA ASN A 112 -0.93 3.96 -12.08
C ASN A 112 -0.75 2.80 -11.09
N ALA A 113 -0.03 3.02 -9.99
CA ALA A 113 0.13 1.99 -8.97
C ALA A 113 -1.19 1.68 -8.27
N MET A 114 -1.99 2.70 -7.99
CA MET A 114 -3.31 2.51 -7.39
C MET A 114 -4.24 1.72 -8.31
N ASN A 115 -4.22 2.04 -9.61
CA ASN A 115 -5.01 1.30 -10.59
C ASN A 115 -4.55 -0.16 -10.69
N ALA A 116 -3.24 -0.38 -10.70
CA ALA A 116 -2.70 -1.73 -10.76
C ALA A 116 -3.10 -2.55 -9.54
N MET A 117 -3.07 -1.93 -8.36
CA MET A 117 -3.47 -2.64 -7.12
C MET A 117 -4.96 -2.94 -7.12
N THR A 118 -5.79 -2.04 -7.68
CA THR A 118 -7.22 -2.29 -7.78
C THR A 118 -7.50 -3.50 -8.67
N GLU A 119 -6.83 -3.59 -9.82
CA GLU A 119 -6.96 -4.74 -10.70
C GLU A 119 -6.46 -6.01 -10.03
N GLN A 120 -5.35 -5.93 -9.32
CA GLN A 120 -4.80 -7.05 -8.58
C GLN A 120 -5.78 -7.54 -7.52
N ALA A 121 -6.38 -6.61 -6.78
CA ALA A 121 -7.34 -6.94 -5.74
C ALA A 121 -8.57 -7.65 -6.30
N GLU A 122 -9.05 -7.21 -7.47
CA GLU A 122 -10.17 -7.87 -8.13
C GLU A 122 -9.79 -9.27 -8.59
N ARG A 123 -8.62 -9.42 -9.18
CA ARG A 123 -8.16 -10.71 -9.69
C ARG A 123 -7.98 -11.72 -8.55
N LEU A 124 -7.42 -11.28 -7.44
CA LEU A 124 -7.18 -12.15 -6.29
C LEU A 124 -8.43 -12.43 -5.48
N GLY A 125 -9.39 -11.51 -5.50
CA GLY A 125 -10.63 -11.65 -4.75
C GLY A 125 -10.46 -11.47 -3.25
N PRO A 126 -11.53 -11.65 -2.49
CA PRO A 126 -11.45 -11.50 -1.03
C PRO A 126 -10.55 -12.58 -0.42
N ILE A 127 -9.95 -12.23 0.70
CA ILE A 127 -9.11 -13.18 1.43
C ILE A 127 -10.00 -14.24 2.03
N ARG A 128 -9.63 -15.49 1.79
CA ARG A 128 -10.31 -16.63 2.39
C ARG A 128 -9.28 -17.39 3.20
N LEU A 129 -9.40 -17.28 4.49
CA LEU A 129 -8.54 -18.01 5.40
C LEU A 129 -9.07 -19.43 5.54
N MET A 130 -8.22 -20.30 6.05
CA MET A 130 -8.62 -21.68 6.30
C MET A 130 -9.77 -21.70 7.31
N GLU A 131 -10.56 -22.75 7.23
CA GLU A 131 -11.64 -22.96 8.16
C GLU A 131 -11.11 -22.93 9.59
N GLY A 132 -11.77 -22.16 10.45
CA GLY A 132 -11.28 -21.95 11.81
C GLY A 132 -10.62 -20.60 12.02
N ASP A 133 -10.30 -19.91 10.96
CA ASP A 133 -9.67 -18.57 11.03
C ASP A 133 -10.70 -17.45 10.93
N ARG A 134 -11.89 -17.72 11.32
CA ARG A 134 -13.00 -16.78 11.21
C ARG A 134 -13.31 -16.06 12.50
#